data_e0ef968ca9ffc9fa7b6ddbe859fa9f7d
#
_entry.id   e0ef968ca9ffc9fa7b6ddbe859fa9f7d
#
_cell.length_a   1.000
_cell.length_b   1.000
_cell.length_c   1.000
_cell.angle_alpha   90.00
_cell.angle_beta   90.00
_cell.angle_gamma   90.00
#
_symmetry.space_group_name_H-M   'P 1'
#
loop_
_entity.id
_entity.type
_entity.pdbx_description
1 polymer ?
#
loop_
_entity_poly.entity_id
_entity_poly.type
_entity_poly.pdbx_seq_one_letter_code
_entity_poly.pdbx_strand_id
1 'polypeptide(L)'
;HALNCRAMARRCAEEVLHRPLEDCRLIVLHLGGGASARLFIGGKMVDGVRDDEWMFAPERMGGVSLQPLVRLCYSGKYTEKQMMDFIRGKGGLVAHLGTSDAREVERRIADGDTHAKLVYDGMLYSAARAVSALAAGADGQVDRVILTGGIAHSRYVADYLTKKLSFIAP
;
A
#
# COMPACT_ATOMS: atom_id res chain seq x y z
N HIS A 1 1.04 9.92 6.81
CA HIS A 1 0.64 9.49 5.45
C HIS A 1 -0.21 10.58 4.76
N ALA A 2 -1.30 11.08 5.37
CA ALA A 2 -2.23 12.01 4.71
C ALA A 2 -1.57 13.31 4.23
N LEU A 3 -0.70 13.92 5.04
CA LEU A 3 0.02 15.13 4.66
C LEU A 3 0.99 14.87 3.50
N ASN A 4 1.72 13.76 3.54
CA ASN A 4 2.60 13.36 2.46
C ASN A 4 1.82 13.12 1.15
N CYS A 5 0.70 12.40 1.20
CA CYS A 5 -0.13 12.14 0.01
C CYS A 5 -0.63 13.46 -0.61
N ARG A 6 -1.07 14.43 0.21
CA ARG A 6 -1.52 15.74 -0.28
C ARG A 6 -0.38 16.54 -0.92
N ALA A 7 0.81 16.52 -0.31
CA ALA A 7 1.99 17.18 -0.87
C ALA A 7 2.38 16.58 -2.22
N MET A 8 2.39 15.25 -2.32
CA MET A 8 2.72 14.55 -3.55
C MET A 8 1.68 14.76 -4.66
N ALA A 9 0.39 14.82 -4.31
CA ALA A 9 -0.66 15.13 -5.27
C ALA A 9 -0.48 16.55 -5.86
N ARG A 10 -0.23 17.57 -5.02
CA ARG A 10 0.07 18.92 -5.49
C ARG A 10 1.28 18.96 -6.40
N ARG A 11 2.37 18.38 -5.93
CA ARG A 11 3.61 18.33 -6.69
C ARG A 11 3.43 17.71 -8.07
N CYS A 12 2.70 16.60 -8.15
CA CYS A 12 2.40 15.95 -9.43
C CYS A 12 1.56 16.85 -10.35
N ALA A 13 0.53 17.52 -9.81
CA ALA A 13 -0.29 18.44 -10.58
C ALA A 13 0.53 19.61 -11.14
N GLU A 14 1.38 20.23 -10.31
CA GLU A 14 2.20 21.40 -10.67
C GLU A 14 3.38 21.03 -11.58
N GLU A 15 4.20 20.03 -11.19
CA GLU A 15 5.47 19.73 -11.86
C GLU A 15 5.37 18.74 -13.01
N VAL A 16 4.35 17.86 -13.03
CA VAL A 16 4.21 16.79 -14.02
C VAL A 16 3.06 17.06 -14.98
N LEU A 17 1.90 17.43 -14.46
CA LEU A 17 0.70 17.67 -15.27
C LEU A 17 0.54 19.13 -15.69
N HIS A 18 1.27 20.05 -15.06
CA HIS A 18 1.25 21.50 -15.34
C HIS A 18 -0.16 22.09 -15.33
N ARG A 19 -0.97 21.67 -14.37
CA ARG A 19 -2.35 22.16 -14.18
C ARG A 19 -2.73 22.19 -12.70
N PRO A 20 -3.79 22.96 -12.33
CA PRO A 20 -4.29 23.00 -10.94
C PRO A 20 -4.69 21.62 -10.43
N LEU A 21 -4.47 21.38 -9.12
CA LEU A 21 -4.87 20.11 -8.50
C LEU A 21 -6.38 19.87 -8.60
N GLU A 22 -7.17 20.94 -8.67
CA GLU A 22 -8.62 20.93 -8.83
C GLU A 22 -9.07 20.28 -10.16
N ASP A 23 -8.21 20.31 -11.17
CA ASP A 23 -8.45 19.73 -12.49
C ASP A 23 -7.88 18.31 -12.64
N CYS A 24 -7.37 17.73 -11.54
CA CYS A 24 -6.70 16.44 -11.56
C CYS A 24 -7.50 15.36 -10.83
N ARG A 25 -7.33 14.11 -11.31
CA ARG A 25 -7.78 12.89 -10.67
C ARG A 25 -6.54 12.02 -10.41
N LEU A 26 -6.12 11.96 -9.16
CA LEU A 26 -4.83 11.36 -8.78
C LEU A 26 -5.03 10.28 -7.70
N ILE A 27 -4.31 9.19 -7.83
CA ILE A 27 -4.19 8.22 -6.74
C ILE A 27 -2.75 8.27 -6.23
N VAL A 28 -2.58 8.46 -4.91
CA VAL A 28 -1.28 8.45 -4.26
C VAL A 28 -1.17 7.21 -3.39
N LEU A 29 -0.22 6.35 -3.69
CA LEU A 29 0.13 5.16 -2.90
C LEU A 29 1.40 5.45 -2.10
N HIS A 30 1.26 5.51 -0.79
CA HIS A 30 2.37 5.65 0.15
C HIS A 30 2.80 4.28 0.68
N LEU A 31 4.09 3.96 0.54
CA LEU A 31 4.70 2.69 0.96
C LEU A 31 5.86 2.97 1.94
N GLY A 32 5.67 2.61 3.20
CA GLY A 32 6.64 2.70 4.28
C GLY A 32 6.53 1.50 5.21
N GLY A 33 6.83 1.63 6.50
CA GLY A 33 6.55 0.58 7.51
C GLY A 33 5.06 0.23 7.60
N GLY A 34 4.18 1.21 7.34
CA GLY A 34 2.77 1.06 6.98
C GLY A 34 2.53 1.51 5.54
N ALA A 35 1.34 1.23 4.99
CA ALA A 35 0.94 1.63 3.66
C ALA A 35 -0.41 2.36 3.66
N SER A 36 -0.66 3.19 2.67
CA SER A 36 -1.98 3.77 2.44
C SER A 36 -2.12 4.29 1.02
N ALA A 37 -3.32 4.21 0.47
CA ALA A 37 -3.65 4.81 -0.82
C ALA A 37 -4.73 5.88 -0.65
N ARG A 38 -4.67 6.94 -1.44
CA ARG A 38 -5.62 8.06 -1.38
C ARG A 38 -6.00 8.52 -2.78
N LEU A 39 -7.30 8.72 -2.97
CA LEU A 39 -7.85 9.28 -4.21
C LEU A 39 -8.13 10.78 -4.03
N PHE A 40 -7.65 11.56 -4.98
CA PHE A 40 -7.87 13.00 -5.07
C PHE A 40 -8.68 13.33 -6.32
N ILE A 41 -9.77 14.08 -6.15
CA ILE A 41 -10.61 14.61 -7.23
C ILE A 41 -10.99 16.04 -6.87
N GLY A 42 -10.86 16.97 -7.81
CA GLY A 42 -11.26 18.36 -7.59
C GLY A 42 -10.51 19.03 -6.44
N GLY A 43 -9.21 18.73 -6.28
CA GLY A 43 -8.38 19.27 -5.20
C GLY A 43 -8.63 18.65 -3.81
N LYS A 44 -9.58 17.72 -3.68
CA LYS A 44 -9.98 17.12 -2.41
C LYS A 44 -9.60 15.64 -2.35
N MET A 45 -9.23 15.18 -1.15
CA MET A 45 -9.10 13.75 -0.86
C MET A 45 -10.52 13.21 -0.65
N VAL A 46 -11.01 12.41 -1.59
CA VAL A 46 -12.40 11.92 -1.62
C VAL A 46 -12.54 10.51 -1.10
N ASP A 47 -11.47 9.70 -1.19
CA ASP A 47 -11.47 8.31 -0.74
C ASP A 47 -10.07 7.85 -0.34
N GLY A 48 -9.99 6.71 0.35
CA GLY A 48 -8.69 6.13 0.68
C GLY A 48 -8.80 4.77 1.36
N VAL A 49 -7.72 4.01 1.23
CA VAL A 49 -7.52 2.70 1.84
C VAL A 49 -6.31 2.73 2.76
N ARG A 50 -6.44 2.14 3.95
CA ARG A 50 -5.37 2.03 4.94
C ARG A 50 -4.83 0.61 5.01
N ASP A 51 -3.73 0.47 5.73
CA ASP A 51 -3.02 -0.79 5.94
C ASP A 51 -3.70 -1.75 6.95
N ASP A 52 -4.79 -1.34 7.54
CA ASP A 52 -5.66 -2.17 8.38
C ASP A 52 -6.99 -2.56 7.69
N GLU A 53 -7.15 -2.15 6.43
CA GLU A 53 -8.35 -2.43 5.64
C GLU A 53 -8.10 -3.51 4.57
N TRP A 54 -7.13 -3.32 3.70
CA TRP A 54 -6.92 -4.22 2.55
C TRP A 54 -5.48 -4.68 2.35
N MET A 55 -4.54 -3.73 2.25
CA MET A 55 -3.15 -4.05 1.95
C MET A 55 -2.36 -4.31 3.23
N PHE A 56 -1.53 -5.34 3.23
CA PHE A 56 -0.55 -5.46 4.29
C PHE A 56 0.72 -4.69 3.94
N ALA A 57 1.53 -4.40 4.94
CA ALA A 57 2.73 -3.60 4.82
C ALA A 57 3.86 -4.25 5.65
N PRO A 58 5.09 -3.74 5.64
CA PRO A 58 6.18 -4.36 6.39
C PRO A 58 5.83 -4.71 7.84
N GLU A 59 5.12 -3.83 8.56
CA GLU A 59 4.78 -4.01 9.98
C GLU A 59 3.26 -4.04 10.23
N ARG A 60 2.44 -4.24 9.20
CA ARG A 60 0.97 -4.21 9.29
C ARG A 60 0.38 -5.48 8.70
N MET A 61 -0.59 -6.02 9.41
CA MET A 61 -1.26 -7.27 9.01
C MET A 61 -2.09 -7.12 7.74
N GLY A 62 -2.64 -5.93 7.49
CA GLY A 62 -3.63 -5.72 6.43
C GLY A 62 -5.01 -6.23 6.78
N GLY A 63 -5.90 -6.25 5.79
CA GLY A 63 -7.25 -6.77 5.93
C GLY A 63 -7.28 -8.29 5.98
N VAL A 64 -8.12 -8.83 6.85
CA VAL A 64 -8.34 -10.26 7.02
C VAL A 64 -9.84 -10.56 7.03
N SER A 65 -10.18 -11.83 6.81
CA SER A 65 -11.57 -12.27 6.93
C SER A 65 -12.08 -12.09 8.36
N LEU A 66 -13.24 -11.46 8.53
CA LEU A 66 -13.78 -11.10 9.84
C LEU A 66 -14.11 -12.33 10.71
N GLN A 67 -14.70 -13.38 10.14
CA GLN A 67 -15.10 -14.56 10.92
C GLN A 67 -13.90 -15.27 11.58
N PRO A 68 -12.78 -15.58 10.89
CA PRO A 68 -11.58 -16.12 11.52
C PRO A 68 -11.00 -15.17 12.57
N LEU A 69 -11.01 -13.86 12.32
CA LEU A 69 -10.52 -12.86 13.27
C LEU A 69 -11.32 -12.90 14.59
N VAL A 70 -12.66 -12.88 14.49
CA VAL A 70 -13.53 -12.97 15.68
C VAL A 70 -13.27 -14.27 16.46
N ARG A 71 -13.20 -15.42 15.77
CA ARG A 71 -12.87 -16.70 16.42
C ARG A 71 -11.52 -16.66 17.13
N LEU A 72 -10.53 -16.01 16.53
CA LEU A 72 -9.20 -15.88 17.10
C LEU A 72 -9.23 -15.01 18.37
N CYS A 73 -9.94 -13.87 18.33
CA CYS A 73 -10.09 -12.97 19.49
C CYS A 73 -10.76 -13.67 20.68
N TYR A 74 -11.77 -14.51 20.44
CA TYR A 74 -12.50 -15.22 21.49
C TYR A 74 -11.95 -16.62 21.79
N SER A 75 -10.83 -17.02 21.20
CA SER A 75 -10.22 -18.34 21.42
C SER A 75 -9.55 -18.51 22.80
N GLY A 76 -9.31 -17.41 23.52
CA GLY A 76 -8.49 -17.40 24.73
C GLY A 76 -6.99 -17.57 24.48
N LYS A 77 -6.53 -17.70 23.23
CA LYS A 77 -5.11 -17.91 22.88
C LYS A 77 -4.27 -16.64 22.96
N TYR A 78 -4.90 -15.50 22.74
CA TYR A 78 -4.25 -14.20 22.66
C TYR A 78 -4.98 -13.16 23.48
N THR A 79 -4.22 -12.28 24.14
CA THR A 79 -4.75 -11.07 24.76
C THR A 79 -5.08 -10.01 23.70
N GLU A 80 -5.91 -9.03 24.04
CA GLU A 80 -6.19 -7.88 23.17
C GLU A 80 -4.90 -7.21 22.69
N LYS A 81 -3.94 -6.98 23.63
CA LYS A 81 -2.64 -6.39 23.32
C LYS A 81 -1.89 -7.20 22.26
N GLN A 82 -1.85 -8.52 22.38
CA GLN A 82 -1.20 -9.38 21.37
C GLN A 82 -1.90 -9.30 20.01
N MET A 83 -3.24 -9.24 20.00
CA MET A 83 -3.99 -9.06 18.77
C MET A 83 -3.70 -7.70 18.12
N MET A 84 -3.63 -6.62 18.92
CA MET A 84 -3.25 -5.30 18.42
C MET A 84 -1.81 -5.25 17.89
N ASP A 85 -0.87 -5.98 18.52
CA ASP A 85 0.50 -6.12 18.03
C ASP A 85 0.56 -6.81 16.66
N PHE A 86 -0.31 -7.78 16.36
CA PHE A 86 -0.40 -8.41 15.04
C PHE A 86 -0.94 -7.42 13.99
N ILE A 87 -1.87 -6.56 14.36
CA ILE A 87 -2.37 -5.50 13.46
C ILE A 87 -1.27 -4.49 13.18
N ARG A 88 -0.51 -4.06 14.22
CA ARG A 88 0.53 -3.02 14.12
C ARG A 88 1.80 -3.41 14.86
N GLY A 89 2.88 -3.60 14.12
CA GLY A 89 4.23 -3.84 14.63
C GLY A 89 4.74 -5.24 14.38
N LYS A 90 3.90 -6.28 14.52
CA LYS A 90 4.29 -7.69 14.35
C LYS A 90 3.57 -8.39 13.19
N GLY A 91 2.80 -7.65 12.39
CA GLY A 91 2.14 -8.16 11.19
C GLY A 91 3.00 -8.03 9.93
N GLY A 92 2.41 -8.31 8.79
CA GLY A 92 3.03 -8.08 7.48
C GLY A 92 4.32 -8.87 7.24
N LEU A 93 5.34 -8.21 6.69
CA LEU A 93 6.63 -8.86 6.41
C LEU A 93 7.28 -9.37 7.69
N VAL A 94 7.14 -8.67 8.82
CA VAL A 94 7.66 -9.12 10.11
C VAL A 94 7.10 -10.49 10.49
N ALA A 95 5.78 -10.69 10.33
CA ALA A 95 5.15 -11.96 10.65
C ALA A 95 5.59 -13.10 9.72
N HIS A 96 5.76 -12.81 8.44
CA HIS A 96 6.06 -13.84 7.42
C HIS A 96 7.55 -14.10 7.22
N LEU A 97 8.39 -13.08 7.37
CA LEU A 97 9.81 -13.13 6.98
C LEU A 97 10.77 -12.77 8.13
N GLY A 98 10.25 -12.33 9.28
CA GLY A 98 11.04 -11.94 10.45
C GLY A 98 11.72 -10.57 10.33
N THR A 99 11.44 -9.80 9.28
CA THR A 99 12.05 -8.49 9.03
C THR A 99 11.06 -7.50 8.43
N SER A 100 11.21 -6.22 8.75
CA SER A 100 10.49 -5.12 8.09
C SER A 100 11.36 -4.39 7.03
N ASP A 101 12.64 -4.74 6.91
CA ASP A 101 13.53 -4.11 5.93
C ASP A 101 13.32 -4.68 4.53
N ALA A 102 12.64 -3.89 3.68
CA ALA A 102 12.38 -4.26 2.30
C ALA A 102 13.66 -4.56 1.49
N ARG A 103 14.78 -3.89 1.81
CA ARG A 103 16.07 -4.12 1.14
C ARG A 103 16.65 -5.50 1.47
N GLU A 104 16.47 -5.94 2.71
CA GLU A 104 16.84 -7.29 3.12
C GLU A 104 16.00 -8.33 2.38
N VAL A 105 14.68 -8.10 2.28
CA VAL A 105 13.78 -8.98 1.54
C VAL A 105 14.17 -9.07 0.07
N GLU A 106 14.46 -7.95 -0.58
CA GLU A 106 14.90 -7.92 -1.99
C GLU A 106 16.24 -8.63 -2.21
N ARG A 107 17.19 -8.51 -1.27
CA ARG A 107 18.43 -9.28 -1.31
C ARG A 107 18.15 -10.78 -1.22
N ARG A 108 17.31 -11.23 -0.29
CA ARG A 108 16.90 -12.64 -0.18
C ARG A 108 16.25 -13.14 -1.47
N ILE A 109 15.43 -12.33 -2.11
CA ILE A 109 14.82 -12.66 -3.41
C ILE A 109 15.92 -12.85 -4.49
N ALA A 110 16.90 -11.94 -4.54
CA ALA A 110 18.02 -12.04 -5.48
C ALA A 110 18.87 -13.29 -5.24
N ASP A 111 18.99 -13.72 -3.97
CA ASP A 111 19.69 -14.96 -3.57
C ASP A 111 18.84 -16.23 -3.79
N GLY A 112 17.63 -16.11 -4.37
CA GLY A 112 16.77 -17.23 -4.74
C GLY A 112 15.73 -17.65 -3.68
N ASP A 113 15.48 -16.85 -2.63
CA ASP A 113 14.43 -17.13 -1.64
C ASP A 113 13.03 -16.95 -2.25
N THR A 114 12.45 -18.06 -2.70
CA THR A 114 11.12 -18.09 -3.33
C THR A 114 9.99 -17.74 -2.36
N HIS A 115 10.16 -18.04 -1.06
CA HIS A 115 9.18 -17.67 -0.03
C HIS A 115 9.17 -16.16 0.21
N ALA A 116 10.35 -15.54 0.34
CA ALA A 116 10.46 -14.09 0.44
C ALA A 116 9.82 -13.40 -0.78
N LYS A 117 10.08 -13.94 -1.99
CA LYS A 117 9.47 -13.43 -3.22
C LYS A 117 7.94 -13.52 -3.19
N LEU A 118 7.39 -14.68 -2.81
CA LEU A 118 5.94 -14.87 -2.73
C LEU A 118 5.28 -13.88 -1.78
N VAL A 119 5.85 -13.70 -0.60
CA VAL A 119 5.31 -12.78 0.42
C VAL A 119 5.42 -11.32 -0.05
N TYR A 120 6.57 -10.94 -0.61
CA TYR A 120 6.80 -9.57 -1.06
C TYR A 120 5.92 -9.19 -2.25
N ASP A 121 5.84 -10.07 -3.25
CA ASP A 121 4.92 -9.90 -4.39
C ASP A 121 3.45 -9.85 -3.93
N GLY A 122 3.08 -10.66 -2.93
CA GLY A 122 1.77 -10.61 -2.30
C GLY A 122 1.45 -9.27 -1.65
N MET A 123 2.43 -8.66 -0.96
CA MET A 123 2.31 -7.32 -0.41
C MET A 123 2.07 -6.29 -1.51
N LEU A 124 2.90 -6.28 -2.56
CA LEU A 124 2.76 -5.36 -3.69
C LEU A 124 1.45 -5.59 -4.45
N TYR A 125 1.02 -6.84 -4.60
CA TYR A 125 -0.26 -7.17 -5.21
C TYR A 125 -1.44 -6.62 -4.39
N SER A 126 -1.38 -6.74 -3.07
CA SER A 126 -2.41 -6.18 -2.19
C SER A 126 -2.50 -4.65 -2.31
N ALA A 127 -1.36 -3.97 -2.44
CA ALA A 127 -1.30 -2.53 -2.70
C ALA A 127 -1.88 -2.16 -4.08
N ALA A 128 -1.56 -2.93 -5.12
CA ALA A 128 -2.12 -2.73 -6.45
C ALA A 128 -3.65 -2.89 -6.45
N ARG A 129 -4.18 -3.89 -5.75
CA ARG A 129 -5.64 -4.06 -5.57
C ARG A 129 -6.29 -2.85 -4.91
N ALA A 130 -5.67 -2.29 -3.87
CA ALA A 130 -6.19 -1.11 -3.18
C ALA A 130 -6.26 0.11 -4.12
N VAL A 131 -5.20 0.34 -4.91
CA VAL A 131 -5.19 1.40 -5.93
C VAL A 131 -6.27 1.16 -6.99
N SER A 132 -6.43 -0.08 -7.46
CA SER A 132 -7.45 -0.43 -8.46
C SER A 132 -8.87 -0.20 -7.94
N ALA A 133 -9.12 -0.50 -6.68
CA ALA A 133 -10.43 -0.22 -6.05
C ALA A 133 -10.71 1.28 -5.99
N LEU A 134 -9.72 2.12 -5.65
CA LEU A 134 -9.88 3.58 -5.63
C LEU A 134 -10.12 4.17 -7.02
N ALA A 135 -9.62 3.53 -8.08
CA ALA A 135 -9.87 3.98 -9.45
C ALA A 135 -11.36 3.94 -9.81
N ALA A 136 -12.15 3.05 -9.19
CA ALA A 136 -13.59 3.02 -9.35
C ALA A 136 -14.27 4.33 -8.88
N GLY A 137 -13.74 4.97 -7.82
CA GLY A 137 -14.22 6.27 -7.35
C GLY A 137 -13.99 7.44 -8.31
N ALA A 138 -13.16 7.23 -9.34
CA ALA A 138 -12.92 8.17 -10.43
C ALA A 138 -13.46 7.65 -11.78
N ASP A 139 -14.36 6.65 -11.76
CA ASP A 139 -14.90 6.01 -12.98
C ASP A 139 -13.80 5.49 -13.94
N GLY A 140 -12.68 5.06 -13.38
CA GLY A 140 -11.49 4.64 -14.12
C GLY A 140 -10.70 5.77 -14.79
N GLN A 141 -11.13 7.03 -14.63
CA GLN A 141 -10.49 8.20 -15.24
C GLN A 141 -9.45 8.78 -14.29
N VAL A 142 -8.29 8.16 -14.21
CA VAL A 142 -7.18 8.57 -13.34
C VAL A 142 -6.06 9.15 -14.20
N ASP A 143 -5.62 10.37 -13.90
CA ASP A 143 -4.54 11.03 -14.66
C ASP A 143 -3.18 10.43 -14.34
N ARG A 144 -2.92 10.11 -13.06
CA ARG A 144 -1.66 9.50 -12.58
C ARG A 144 -1.88 8.69 -11.31
N VAL A 145 -1.09 7.62 -11.20
CA VAL A 145 -0.84 6.92 -9.94
C VAL A 145 0.55 7.31 -9.47
N ILE A 146 0.65 7.83 -8.24
CA ILE A 146 1.88 8.35 -7.66
C ILE A 146 2.35 7.40 -6.58
N LEU A 147 3.58 6.91 -6.70
CA LEU A 147 4.24 6.11 -5.68
C LEU A 147 5.09 7.00 -4.79
N THR A 148 4.98 6.85 -3.46
CA THR A 148 5.75 7.62 -2.48
C THR A 148 6.06 6.80 -1.23
N GLY A 149 6.94 7.31 -0.37
CA GLY A 149 7.46 6.60 0.79
C GLY A 149 8.79 5.89 0.51
N GLY A 150 9.46 5.43 1.56
CA GLY A 150 10.81 4.88 1.44
C GLY A 150 10.92 3.67 0.52
N ILE A 151 9.91 2.80 0.54
CA ILE A 151 9.87 1.57 -0.28
C ILE A 151 9.64 1.88 -1.77
N ALA A 152 8.97 2.99 -2.09
CA ALA A 152 8.71 3.39 -3.47
C ALA A 152 9.98 3.75 -4.26
N HIS A 153 11.13 3.96 -3.59
CA HIS A 153 12.42 4.16 -4.25
C HIS A 153 13.05 2.86 -4.78
N SER A 154 12.53 1.69 -4.39
CA SER A 154 12.98 0.42 -4.92
C SER A 154 12.55 0.26 -6.39
N ARG A 155 13.52 -0.09 -7.24
CA ARG A 155 13.23 -0.41 -8.64
C ARG A 155 12.32 -1.63 -8.77
N TYR A 156 12.53 -2.66 -7.93
CA TYR A 156 11.67 -3.85 -7.90
C TYR A 156 10.19 -3.46 -7.69
N VAL A 157 9.94 -2.60 -6.70
CA VAL A 157 8.59 -2.13 -6.35
C VAL A 157 8.01 -1.27 -7.47
N ALA A 158 8.79 -0.31 -7.97
CA ALA A 158 8.34 0.57 -9.05
C ALA A 158 7.98 -0.22 -10.31
N ASP A 159 8.85 -1.13 -10.76
CA ASP A 159 8.62 -1.96 -11.95
C ASP A 159 7.38 -2.86 -11.77
N TYR A 160 7.25 -3.50 -10.60
CA TYR A 160 6.10 -4.35 -10.29
C TYR A 160 4.78 -3.58 -10.34
N LEU A 161 4.71 -2.46 -9.63
CA LEU A 161 3.48 -1.66 -9.54
C LEU A 161 3.14 -0.95 -10.85
N THR A 162 4.13 -0.41 -11.56
CA THR A 162 3.90 0.17 -12.89
C THR A 162 3.29 -0.84 -13.84
N LYS A 163 3.85 -2.05 -13.90
CA LYS A 163 3.29 -3.13 -14.73
C LYS A 163 1.86 -3.50 -14.31
N LYS A 164 1.60 -3.58 -13.00
CA LYS A 164 0.27 -3.98 -12.49
C LYS A 164 -0.80 -2.91 -12.65
N LEU A 165 -0.42 -1.64 -12.65
CA LEU A 165 -1.35 -0.50 -12.64
C LEU A 165 -1.43 0.24 -13.98
N SER A 166 -0.68 -0.19 -15.01
CA SER A 166 -0.63 0.44 -16.33
C SER A 166 -2.00 0.55 -17.04
N PHE A 167 -2.98 -0.24 -16.64
CA PHE A 167 -4.35 -0.18 -17.18
C PHE A 167 -5.19 0.95 -16.52
N ILE A 168 -4.72 1.56 -15.44
CA ILE A 168 -5.42 2.66 -14.74
C ILE A 168 -4.91 4.00 -15.26
N ALA A 169 -3.61 4.19 -15.27
CA ALA A 169 -2.97 5.44 -15.69
C ALA A 169 -1.53 5.18 -16.14
N PRO A 170 -0.96 6.08 -16.98
CA PRO A 170 0.44 6.04 -17.36
C PRO A 170 1.37 6.30 -16.18
#